data_9083a8f55295c2c956a10582bb684fe5
#
_entry.id   9083a8f55295c2c956a10582bb684fe5
#
_cell.length_a   1.000
_cell.length_b   1.000
_cell.length_c   1.000
_cell.angle_alpha   90.00
_cell.angle_beta   90.00
_cell.angle_gamma   90.00
#
_symmetry.space_group_name_H-M   'P 1'
#
loop_
_entity.id
_entity.type
_entity.pdbx_description
1 polymer ?
#
loop_
_entity_poly.entity_id
_entity_poly.type
_entity_poly.pdbx_seq_one_letter_code
_entity_poly.pdbx_strand_id
1 'polypeptide(L)'
;MAEKGTRQYTNPTVYDTHHKDFQSKGVPSGQAEWVERARAVAVILSQDAPQRDIENKAPAAEISLLKSSGLLKVLGPKAYGGGGEAWDTGYKVIREVAKGDGSIGMLLGYHLLWSTTANVVGTEEQAQTVQKVLNEQNLVSALRRKTNVILNV
;
A
#
# COMPACT_ATOMS: atom_id res chain seq x y z
N MET A 1 18.69 20.89 -23.86
CA MET A 1 18.62 19.61 -23.12
C MET A 1 18.18 19.94 -21.71
N ALA A 2 16.96 19.60 -21.33
CA ALA A 2 16.51 19.80 -19.94
C ALA A 2 17.23 18.79 -19.05
N GLU A 3 17.94 19.27 -18.03
CA GLU A 3 18.50 18.42 -16.98
C GLU A 3 17.39 17.55 -16.42
N LYS A 4 17.56 16.24 -16.47
CA LYS A 4 16.66 15.31 -15.76
C LYS A 4 16.88 15.56 -14.27
N GLY A 5 16.04 16.43 -13.70
CA GLY A 5 16.04 16.68 -12.27
C GLY A 5 15.97 15.36 -11.51
N THR A 6 16.90 15.13 -10.61
CA THR A 6 16.94 13.93 -9.76
C THR A 6 15.67 13.93 -8.92
N ARG A 7 14.84 12.87 -9.06
CA ARG A 7 13.59 12.74 -8.28
C ARG A 7 13.91 12.74 -6.79
N GLN A 8 13.36 13.68 -6.06
CA GLN A 8 13.48 13.72 -4.61
C GLN A 8 12.45 12.81 -3.95
N TYR A 9 12.80 12.24 -2.81
CA TYR A 9 11.97 11.32 -2.03
C TYR A 9 11.76 11.88 -0.62
N THR A 10 10.65 11.51 0.01
CA THR A 10 10.43 11.76 1.44
C THR A 10 11.45 11.00 2.27
N ASN A 11 11.84 11.58 3.42
CA ASN A 11 12.86 10.97 4.28
C ASN A 11 12.35 9.61 4.82
N PRO A 12 13.04 8.48 4.52
CA PRO A 12 12.55 7.15 4.87
C PRO A 12 12.46 6.89 6.38
N THR A 13 13.15 7.67 7.22
CA THR A 13 13.20 7.44 8.69
C THR A 13 12.11 8.19 9.46
N VAL A 14 11.33 9.02 8.79
CA VAL A 14 10.31 9.87 9.44
C VAL A 14 9.29 9.08 10.25
N TYR A 15 8.99 7.84 9.87
CA TYR A 15 8.00 6.98 10.52
C TYR A 15 8.59 5.77 11.25
N ASP A 16 9.88 5.75 11.56
CA ASP A 16 10.57 4.58 12.16
C ASP A 16 9.92 4.06 13.45
N THR A 17 9.46 4.95 14.32
CA THR A 17 8.75 4.57 15.55
C THR A 17 7.42 3.89 15.26
N HIS A 18 6.68 4.37 14.27
CA HIS A 18 5.41 3.81 13.85
C HIS A 18 5.57 2.46 13.15
N HIS A 19 6.66 2.27 12.41
CA HIS A 19 6.96 0.97 11.79
C HIS A 19 7.07 -0.14 12.82
N LYS A 20 7.82 0.10 13.91
CA LYS A 20 7.98 -0.86 15.01
C LYS A 20 6.67 -1.15 15.73
N ASP A 21 5.86 -0.11 15.99
CA ASP A 21 4.55 -0.25 16.62
C ASP A 21 3.59 -1.11 15.79
N PHE A 22 3.48 -0.84 14.48
CA PHE A 22 2.62 -1.65 13.60
C PHE A 22 3.10 -3.09 13.46
N GLN A 23 4.40 -3.32 13.37
CA GLN A 23 4.98 -4.67 13.30
C GLN A 23 4.68 -5.48 14.56
N SER A 24 4.76 -4.86 15.74
CA SER A 24 4.46 -5.51 17.02
C SER A 24 3.00 -5.93 17.18
N LYS A 25 2.08 -5.19 16.54
CA LYS A 25 0.63 -5.45 16.59
C LYS A 25 0.17 -6.57 15.64
N GLY A 26 1.05 -7.06 14.76
CA GLY A 26 0.69 -8.09 13.79
C GLY A 26 -0.32 -7.66 12.74
N VAL A 27 -0.90 -8.64 12.04
CA VAL A 27 -1.91 -8.42 10.99
C VAL A 27 -3.29 -8.28 11.64
N PRO A 28 -4.09 -7.26 11.28
CA PRO A 28 -5.46 -7.11 11.76
C PRO A 28 -6.35 -8.30 11.43
N SER A 29 -7.32 -8.57 12.29
CA SER A 29 -8.31 -9.63 12.14
C SER A 29 -9.72 -9.05 12.03
N GLY A 30 -10.30 -9.16 10.84
CA GLY A 30 -11.64 -8.64 10.57
C GLY A 30 -11.73 -7.13 10.31
N GLN A 31 -12.86 -6.73 9.74
CA GLN A 31 -13.09 -5.38 9.21
C GLN A 31 -12.81 -4.26 10.22
N ALA A 32 -13.27 -4.43 11.48
CA ALA A 32 -13.16 -3.37 12.48
C ALA A 32 -11.69 -3.01 12.77
N GLU A 33 -10.82 -4.02 12.94
CA GLU A 33 -9.40 -3.80 13.20
C GLU A 33 -8.67 -3.24 11.99
N TRP A 34 -9.04 -3.65 10.76
CA TRP A 34 -8.49 -3.08 9.55
C TRP A 34 -8.83 -1.60 9.40
N VAL A 35 -10.08 -1.23 9.68
CA VAL A 35 -10.52 0.17 9.63
C VAL A 35 -9.83 1.01 10.72
N GLU A 36 -9.67 0.47 11.92
CA GLU A 36 -8.96 1.17 13.00
C GLU A 36 -7.47 1.34 12.68
N ARG A 37 -6.83 0.34 12.08
CA ARG A 37 -5.46 0.43 11.58
C ARG A 37 -5.33 1.55 10.53
N ALA A 38 -6.29 1.66 9.62
CA ALA A 38 -6.32 2.70 8.60
C ALA A 38 -6.48 4.11 9.21
N ARG A 39 -7.30 4.24 10.26
CA ARG A 39 -7.43 5.51 11.02
C ARG A 39 -6.13 5.91 11.68
N ALA A 40 -5.44 4.97 12.33
CA ALA A 40 -4.15 5.25 12.93
C ALA A 40 -3.12 5.74 11.89
N VAL A 41 -3.08 5.12 10.72
CA VAL A 41 -2.24 5.57 9.60
C VAL A 41 -2.65 6.96 9.11
N ALA A 42 -3.96 7.23 8.97
CA ALA A 42 -4.46 8.53 8.55
C ALA A 42 -4.05 9.66 9.50
N VAL A 43 -4.12 9.43 10.82
CA VAL A 43 -3.68 10.40 11.84
C VAL A 43 -2.19 10.73 11.65
N ILE A 44 -1.35 9.72 11.43
CA ILE A 44 0.09 9.93 11.20
C ILE A 44 0.30 10.75 9.93
N LEU A 45 -0.33 10.37 8.82
CA LEU A 45 -0.20 11.04 7.53
C LEU A 45 -0.69 12.49 7.53
N SER A 46 -1.73 12.79 8.32
CA SER A 46 -2.32 14.14 8.38
C SER A 46 -1.41 15.18 9.02
N GLN A 47 -0.41 14.75 9.80
CA GLN A 47 0.46 15.67 10.55
C GLN A 47 1.30 16.57 9.65
N ASP A 48 1.70 16.08 8.48
CA ASP A 48 2.59 16.78 7.56
C ASP A 48 2.11 16.75 6.09
N ALA A 49 0.87 16.31 5.83
CA ALA A 49 0.30 16.21 4.49
C ALA A 49 0.41 17.52 3.67
N PRO A 50 0.08 18.71 4.22
CA PRO A 50 0.25 19.97 3.48
C PRO A 50 1.70 20.27 3.11
N GLN A 51 2.64 19.96 4.00
CA GLN A 51 4.05 20.17 3.76
C GLN A 51 4.58 19.24 2.64
N ARG A 52 4.15 17.97 2.65
CA ARG A 52 4.51 17.01 1.58
C ARG A 52 4.00 17.45 0.21
N ASP A 53 2.81 18.00 0.15
CA ASP A 53 2.22 18.53 -1.09
C ASP A 53 3.06 19.68 -1.65
N ILE A 54 3.44 20.63 -0.80
CA ILE A 54 4.30 21.76 -1.17
C ILE A 54 5.68 21.28 -1.67
N GLU A 55 6.27 20.31 -0.97
CA GLU A 55 7.61 19.80 -1.31
C GLU A 55 7.63 18.93 -2.58
N ASN A 56 6.47 18.41 -3.01
CA ASN A 56 6.32 17.61 -4.22
C ASN A 56 7.34 16.45 -4.34
N LYS A 57 7.65 15.81 -3.22
CA LYS A 57 8.57 14.67 -3.15
C LYS A 57 7.85 13.36 -3.44
N ALA A 58 8.56 12.38 -3.99
CA ALA A 58 8.02 11.04 -4.16
C ALA A 58 7.80 10.37 -2.78
N PRO A 59 6.63 9.73 -2.52
CA PRO A 59 6.18 9.32 -1.19
C PRO A 59 6.82 8.00 -0.73
N ALA A 60 8.15 7.94 -0.59
CA ALA A 60 8.85 6.71 -0.20
C ALA A 60 8.60 6.32 1.26
N ALA A 61 8.59 7.30 2.17
CA ALA A 61 8.30 7.08 3.58
C ALA A 61 6.86 6.62 3.80
N GLU A 62 5.90 7.26 3.14
CA GLU A 62 4.47 6.97 3.20
C GLU A 62 4.16 5.56 2.68
N ILE A 63 4.82 5.15 1.59
CA ILE A 63 4.73 3.77 1.09
C ILE A 63 5.27 2.78 2.13
N SER A 64 6.38 3.11 2.77
CA SER A 64 6.95 2.27 3.83
C SER A 64 6.01 2.17 5.03
N LEU A 65 5.30 3.24 5.37
CA LEU A 65 4.27 3.25 6.41
C LEU A 65 3.08 2.35 6.05
N LEU A 66 2.58 2.43 4.82
CA LEU A 66 1.52 1.52 4.32
C LEU A 66 1.96 0.05 4.36
N LYS A 67 3.24 -0.24 4.08
CA LYS A 67 3.81 -1.59 4.17
C LYS A 67 3.82 -2.10 5.61
N SER A 68 4.43 -1.36 6.52
CA SER A 68 4.58 -1.76 7.92
C SER A 68 3.26 -1.88 8.65
N SER A 69 2.27 -1.05 8.30
CA SER A 69 0.91 -1.15 8.82
C SER A 69 0.14 -2.36 8.29
N GLY A 70 0.62 -3.04 7.24
CA GLY A 70 -0.02 -4.17 6.61
C GLY A 70 -1.16 -3.83 5.65
N LEU A 71 -1.52 -2.55 5.48
CA LEU A 71 -2.69 -2.13 4.69
C LEU A 71 -2.62 -2.54 3.21
N LEU A 72 -1.42 -2.77 2.67
CA LEU A 72 -1.25 -3.27 1.31
C LEU A 72 -1.78 -4.70 1.10
N LYS A 73 -2.02 -5.45 2.20
CA LYS A 73 -2.40 -6.87 2.17
C LYS A 73 -3.87 -7.13 2.49
N VAL A 74 -4.67 -6.11 2.75
CA VAL A 74 -6.05 -6.24 3.26
C VAL A 74 -6.92 -7.18 2.42
N LEU A 75 -6.83 -7.12 1.09
CA LEU A 75 -7.62 -7.93 0.15
C LEU A 75 -6.91 -9.21 -0.32
N GLY A 76 -5.64 -9.39 0.02
CA GLY A 76 -4.87 -10.56 -0.40
C GLY A 76 -5.39 -11.84 0.25
N PRO A 77 -5.34 -13.00 -0.45
CA PRO A 77 -5.76 -14.28 0.12
C PRO A 77 -4.98 -14.66 1.38
N LYS A 78 -5.67 -15.17 2.40
CA LYS A 78 -5.05 -15.62 3.66
C LYS A 78 -3.99 -16.70 3.44
N ALA A 79 -4.20 -17.58 2.47
CA ALA A 79 -3.25 -18.63 2.10
C ALA A 79 -1.86 -18.08 1.70
N TYR A 80 -1.80 -16.83 1.27
CA TYR A 80 -0.57 -16.14 0.89
C TYR A 80 -0.19 -15.00 1.87
N GLY A 81 -0.70 -15.05 3.10
CA GLY A 81 -0.36 -14.06 4.14
C GLY A 81 -1.08 -12.71 4.00
N GLY A 82 -2.17 -12.66 3.24
CA GLY A 82 -3.06 -11.51 3.14
C GLY A 82 -4.14 -11.48 4.23
N GLY A 83 -4.90 -10.39 4.27
CA GLY A 83 -6.01 -10.21 5.21
C GLY A 83 -7.25 -11.06 4.89
N GLY A 84 -7.43 -11.42 3.61
CA GLY A 84 -8.59 -12.16 3.14
C GLY A 84 -9.91 -11.41 3.29
N GLU A 85 -9.85 -10.09 3.35
CA GLU A 85 -11.02 -9.24 3.48
C GLU A 85 -11.71 -9.01 2.12
N ALA A 86 -13.00 -8.69 2.17
CA ALA A 86 -13.77 -8.33 0.99
C ALA A 86 -13.59 -6.85 0.63
N TRP A 87 -14.04 -6.46 -0.57
CA TRP A 87 -13.92 -5.09 -1.07
C TRP A 87 -14.65 -4.04 -0.23
N ASP A 88 -15.71 -4.39 0.50
CA ASP A 88 -16.36 -3.47 1.42
C ASP A 88 -15.41 -3.01 2.53
N THR A 89 -14.56 -3.91 3.06
CA THR A 89 -13.47 -3.56 3.97
C THR A 89 -12.40 -2.73 3.26
N GLY A 90 -12.00 -3.14 2.05
CA GLY A 90 -11.02 -2.40 1.25
C GLY A 90 -11.41 -0.94 1.02
N TYR A 91 -12.65 -0.68 0.63
CA TYR A 91 -13.16 0.70 0.43
C TYR A 91 -13.18 1.51 1.73
N LYS A 92 -13.54 0.90 2.86
CA LYS A 92 -13.50 1.57 4.16
C LYS A 92 -12.08 1.94 4.55
N VAL A 93 -11.12 1.04 4.34
CA VAL A 93 -9.69 1.27 4.60
C VAL A 93 -9.15 2.41 3.73
N ILE A 94 -9.40 2.38 2.42
CA ILE A 94 -8.99 3.44 1.49
C ILE A 94 -9.56 4.79 1.94
N ARG A 95 -10.85 4.83 2.27
CA ARG A 95 -11.53 6.05 2.71
C ARG A 95 -10.93 6.62 3.98
N GLU A 96 -10.61 5.79 4.97
CA GLU A 96 -9.99 6.27 6.21
C GLU A 96 -8.58 6.84 5.95
N VAL A 97 -7.75 6.15 5.16
CA VAL A 97 -6.42 6.67 4.79
C VAL A 97 -6.53 8.00 4.03
N ALA A 98 -7.47 8.10 3.08
CA ALA A 98 -7.68 9.30 2.28
C ALA A 98 -8.11 10.53 3.10
N LYS A 99 -8.70 10.35 4.28
CA LYS A 99 -8.99 11.46 5.21
C LYS A 99 -7.72 12.11 5.76
N GLY A 100 -6.65 11.35 5.92
CA GLY A 100 -5.35 11.86 6.35
C GLY A 100 -4.52 12.44 5.21
N ASP A 101 -4.54 11.75 4.07
CA ASP A 101 -3.86 12.18 2.84
C ASP A 101 -4.54 11.55 1.61
N GLY A 102 -5.18 12.39 0.79
CA GLY A 102 -5.92 11.94 -0.39
C GLY A 102 -5.04 11.27 -1.44
N SER A 103 -3.81 11.76 -1.62
CA SER A 103 -2.87 11.19 -2.60
C SER A 103 -2.40 9.80 -2.19
N ILE A 104 -2.13 9.60 -0.90
CA ILE A 104 -1.74 8.29 -0.34
C ILE A 104 -2.93 7.33 -0.33
N GLY A 105 -4.14 7.83 -0.02
CA GLY A 105 -5.38 7.05 -0.14
C GLY A 105 -5.63 6.56 -1.57
N MET A 106 -5.43 7.42 -2.58
CA MET A 106 -5.53 7.06 -3.99
C MET A 106 -4.47 6.02 -4.39
N LEU A 107 -3.23 6.19 -3.94
CA LEU A 107 -2.14 5.24 -4.18
C LEU A 107 -2.47 3.85 -3.61
N LEU A 108 -2.99 3.80 -2.38
CA LEU A 108 -3.46 2.56 -1.76
C LEU A 108 -4.61 1.93 -2.57
N GLY A 109 -5.58 2.73 -3.02
CA GLY A 109 -6.70 2.27 -3.83
C GLY A 109 -6.25 1.61 -5.14
N TYR A 110 -5.36 2.23 -5.87
CA TYR A 110 -4.77 1.64 -7.09
C TYR A 110 -3.97 0.37 -6.80
N HIS A 111 -3.21 0.35 -5.70
CA HIS A 111 -2.50 -0.86 -5.30
C HIS A 111 -3.46 -2.02 -5.05
N LEU A 112 -4.52 -1.80 -4.26
CA LEU A 112 -5.51 -2.84 -3.95
C LEU A 112 -6.25 -3.31 -5.21
N LEU A 113 -6.64 -2.39 -6.10
CA LEU A 113 -7.29 -2.72 -7.36
C LEU A 113 -6.40 -3.64 -8.22
N TRP A 114 -5.18 -3.23 -8.48
CA TRP A 114 -4.28 -4.00 -9.35
C TRP A 114 -3.79 -5.29 -8.72
N SER A 115 -3.61 -5.32 -7.40
CA SER A 115 -3.19 -6.54 -6.69
C SER A 115 -4.24 -7.64 -6.71
N THR A 116 -5.52 -7.30 -6.77
CA THR A 116 -6.62 -8.26 -6.84
C THR A 116 -6.99 -8.67 -8.25
N THR A 117 -6.62 -7.89 -9.27
CA THR A 117 -6.96 -8.19 -10.67
C THR A 117 -6.46 -9.56 -11.10
N ALA A 118 -5.24 -9.93 -10.75
CA ALA A 118 -4.68 -11.23 -11.09
C ALA A 118 -5.46 -12.41 -10.46
N ASN A 119 -6.11 -12.21 -9.32
CA ASN A 119 -6.96 -13.24 -8.69
C ASN A 119 -8.32 -13.40 -9.37
N VAL A 120 -8.75 -12.43 -10.17
CA VAL A 120 -10.06 -12.42 -10.86
C VAL A 120 -9.94 -12.89 -12.30
N VAL A 121 -8.94 -12.40 -13.03
CA VAL A 121 -8.81 -12.62 -14.48
C VAL A 121 -7.53 -13.35 -14.87
N GLY A 122 -6.60 -13.56 -13.95
CA GLY A 122 -5.34 -14.26 -14.19
C GLY A 122 -5.48 -15.79 -14.10
N THR A 123 -4.46 -16.49 -14.59
CA THR A 123 -4.27 -17.90 -14.30
C THR A 123 -3.83 -18.08 -12.85
N GLU A 124 -3.96 -19.32 -12.32
CA GLU A 124 -3.50 -19.63 -10.96
C GLU A 124 -2.02 -19.31 -10.75
N GLU A 125 -1.17 -19.59 -11.74
CA GLU A 125 0.26 -19.27 -11.71
C GLU A 125 0.51 -17.76 -11.66
N GLN A 126 -0.25 -16.97 -12.43
CA GLN A 126 -0.18 -15.51 -12.40
C GLN A 126 -0.61 -14.96 -11.04
N ALA A 127 -1.71 -15.46 -10.49
CA ALA A 127 -2.20 -15.08 -9.18
C ALA A 127 -1.17 -15.38 -8.09
N GLN A 128 -0.58 -16.59 -8.07
CA GLN A 128 0.47 -16.99 -7.14
C GLN A 128 1.71 -16.08 -7.25
N THR A 129 2.15 -15.77 -8.48
CA THR A 129 3.29 -14.89 -8.73
C THR A 129 3.05 -13.49 -8.18
N VAL A 130 1.87 -12.90 -8.45
CA VAL A 130 1.49 -11.58 -7.92
C VAL A 130 1.44 -11.61 -6.41
N GLN A 131 0.84 -12.62 -5.80
CA GLN A 131 0.75 -12.73 -4.34
C GLN A 131 2.12 -12.90 -3.68
N LYS A 132 3.04 -13.66 -4.29
CA LYS A 132 4.42 -13.78 -3.80
C LYS A 132 5.12 -12.43 -3.75
N VAL A 133 4.99 -11.62 -4.80
CA VAL A 133 5.59 -10.28 -4.84
C VAL A 133 4.92 -9.34 -3.83
N LEU A 134 3.61 -9.45 -3.62
CA LEU A 134 2.89 -8.68 -2.61
C LEU A 134 3.32 -9.06 -1.19
N ASN A 135 3.62 -10.34 -0.95
CA ASN A 135 4.14 -10.81 0.34
C ASN A 135 5.53 -10.25 0.64
N GLU A 136 6.35 -10.02 -0.39
CA GLU A 136 7.60 -9.26 -0.28
C GLU A 136 7.34 -7.76 -0.05
N GLN A 137 6.06 -7.37 0.11
CA GLN A 137 5.58 -6.02 0.39
C GLN A 137 6.01 -4.98 -0.66
N ASN A 138 6.08 -5.40 -1.92
CA ASN A 138 6.32 -4.49 -3.03
C ASN A 138 5.00 -3.93 -3.56
N LEU A 139 4.97 -2.62 -3.86
CA LEU A 139 3.84 -2.04 -4.59
C LEU A 139 3.73 -2.64 -5.99
N VAL A 140 2.49 -2.83 -6.46
CA VAL A 140 2.23 -3.36 -7.82
C VAL A 140 2.91 -2.52 -8.91
N SER A 141 3.06 -1.22 -8.71
CA SER A 141 3.83 -0.37 -9.61
C SER A 141 5.31 -0.77 -9.74
N ALA A 142 5.89 -1.44 -8.74
CA ALA A 142 7.22 -2.01 -8.82
C ALA A 142 7.27 -3.33 -9.61
N LEU A 143 6.16 -4.07 -9.68
CA LEU A 143 5.98 -5.26 -10.50
C LEU A 143 6.17 -4.96 -11.98
N ARG A 144 5.63 -3.83 -12.48
CA ARG A 144 5.76 -3.43 -13.88
C ARG A 144 7.22 -3.28 -14.35
N ARG A 145 8.16 -3.09 -13.43
CA ARG A 145 9.61 -2.99 -13.75
C ARG A 145 10.35 -4.32 -13.70
N LYS A 146 9.85 -5.29 -12.95
CA LYS A 146 10.52 -6.59 -12.75
C LYS A 146 9.92 -7.73 -13.56
N THR A 147 8.70 -7.59 -14.03
CA THR A 147 8.04 -8.65 -14.78
C THR A 147 7.40 -8.08 -16.04
N ASN A 148 8.02 -8.35 -17.20
CA ASN A 148 7.33 -8.32 -18.50
C ASN A 148 6.20 -9.38 -18.58
N VAL A 149 5.83 -9.98 -17.46
CA VAL A 149 4.97 -11.17 -17.37
C VAL A 149 3.47 -10.82 -17.27
N ILE A 150 3.10 -9.59 -16.89
CA ILE A 150 1.68 -9.29 -16.60
C ILE A 150 0.91 -8.72 -17.81
N LEU A 151 1.55 -8.38 -18.91
CA LEU A 151 0.90 -7.71 -20.07
C LEU A 151 1.14 -8.39 -21.42
N ASN A 152 1.31 -9.70 -21.46
CA ASN A 152 1.12 -10.45 -22.69
C ASN A 152 -0.27 -11.12 -22.65
N VAL A 153 -1.31 -10.28 -22.70
CA VAL A 153 -2.67 -10.66 -23.08
C VAL A 153 -2.99 -9.91 -24.36
#